data_f3217577b0a132ef93a54d5934ebb315
#
_entry.id   f3217577b0a132ef93a54d5934ebb315
#
_cell.length_a   1.000
_cell.length_b   1.000
_cell.length_c   1.000
_cell.angle_alpha   90.00
_cell.angle_beta   90.00
_cell.angle_gamma   90.00
#
_symmetry.space_group_name_H-M   'P 1'
#
loop_
_entity.id
_entity.type
_entity.pdbx_description
1 polymer ?
#
loop_
_entity_poly.entity_id
_entity_poly.type
_entity_poly.pdbx_seq_one_letter_code
_entity_poly.pdbx_strand_id
1 'polypeptide(L)'
;MNKEAEVVAKFTVNKGLYCEVKIPGKPINAHLIHDIEQEMREMIANNIPIVKHSIPRQEAIELFQAHGKRGKAALIASLPHSMISIYTCRNYPDYLYGAMLPETKLLGQFALDVEQSGVLIRTPDEMTDGKISVDMVADAFASATGEGGKFHGMLEKQSKGM
;
A
#
# COMPACT_ATOMS: atom_id res chain seq x y z
N MET A 1 -9.24 11.54 -3.90
CA MET A 1 -9.32 10.65 -2.72
C MET A 1 -9.68 11.49 -1.51
N ASN A 2 -10.60 11.04 -0.66
CA ASN A 2 -11.03 11.79 0.50
C ASN A 2 -9.84 11.98 1.45
N LYS A 3 -9.60 13.21 1.96
CA LYS A 3 -8.48 13.53 2.87
C LYS A 3 -8.51 12.74 4.19
N GLU A 4 -9.61 12.06 4.48
CA GLU A 4 -9.84 11.27 5.69
C GLU A 4 -9.67 9.75 5.47
N ALA A 5 -9.32 9.31 4.25
CA ALA A 5 -9.08 7.90 4.00
C ALA A 5 -7.74 7.47 4.58
N GLU A 6 -7.73 6.38 5.32
CA GLU A 6 -6.54 5.74 5.86
C GLU A 6 -6.34 4.38 5.20
N VAL A 7 -5.13 4.12 4.71
CA VAL A 7 -4.72 2.83 4.15
C VAL A 7 -3.50 2.35 4.90
N VAL A 8 -3.61 1.17 5.49
CA VAL A 8 -2.53 0.57 6.29
C VAL A 8 -2.17 -0.79 5.72
N ALA A 9 -0.96 -0.93 5.19
CA ALA A 9 -0.41 -2.22 4.81
C ALA A 9 -0.24 -3.11 6.05
N LYS A 10 -0.81 -4.30 6.02
CA LYS A 10 -0.82 -5.23 7.17
C LYS A 10 0.16 -6.39 6.97
N PHE A 11 0.03 -7.11 5.87
CA PHE A 11 0.84 -8.31 5.63
C PHE A 11 0.85 -8.68 4.14
N THR A 12 1.79 -9.51 3.76
CA THR A 12 1.89 -10.07 2.42
C THR A 12 1.35 -11.48 2.41
N VAL A 13 0.51 -11.79 1.42
CA VAL A 13 -0.06 -13.13 1.19
C VAL A 13 0.24 -13.54 -0.24
N ASN A 14 0.98 -14.62 -0.46
CA ASN A 14 1.35 -15.13 -1.79
C ASN A 14 1.76 -14.01 -2.78
N LYS A 15 2.68 -13.15 -2.35
CA LYS A 15 3.15 -11.96 -3.09
C LYS A 15 2.08 -10.87 -3.33
N GLY A 16 0.85 -11.02 -2.82
CA GLY A 16 -0.13 -9.94 -2.71
C GLY A 16 0.04 -9.17 -1.41
N LEU A 17 -0.27 -7.89 -1.40
CA LEU A 17 -0.24 -7.03 -0.23
C LEU A 17 -1.65 -6.76 0.27
N TYR A 18 -1.98 -7.23 1.48
CA TYR A 18 -3.23 -6.88 2.12
C TYR A 18 -3.12 -5.53 2.81
N CYS A 19 -4.04 -4.65 2.46
CA CYS A 19 -4.17 -3.32 3.05
C CYS A 19 -5.55 -3.16 3.70
N GLU A 20 -5.55 -2.81 4.98
CA GLU A 20 -6.76 -2.34 5.65
C GLU A 20 -7.09 -0.93 5.16
N VAL A 21 -8.34 -0.70 4.79
CA VAL A 21 -8.81 0.60 4.29
C VAL A 21 -9.91 1.11 5.19
N LYS A 22 -9.78 2.35 5.66
CA LYS A 22 -10.80 3.04 6.47
C LYS A 22 -11.18 4.34 5.78
N ILE A 23 -12.44 4.47 5.45
CA ILE A 23 -12.99 5.70 4.88
C ILE A 23 -14.20 6.09 5.72
N PRO A 24 -14.15 7.20 6.47
CA PRO A 24 -15.24 7.62 7.31
C PRO A 24 -16.57 7.75 6.53
N GLY A 25 -17.62 7.10 7.02
CA GLY A 25 -18.95 7.14 6.41
C GLY A 25 -19.12 6.38 5.09
N LYS A 26 -18.10 5.64 4.64
CA LYS A 26 -18.19 4.82 3.42
C LYS A 26 -17.82 3.36 3.70
N PRO A 27 -18.69 2.41 3.39
CA PRO A 27 -18.33 0.99 3.47
C PRO A 27 -17.35 0.63 2.37
N ILE A 28 -16.43 -0.28 2.69
CA ILE A 28 -15.55 -0.88 1.68
C ILE A 28 -16.37 -1.94 0.95
N ASN A 29 -16.56 -1.75 -0.34
CA ASN A 29 -17.32 -2.65 -1.21
C ASN A 29 -16.68 -2.75 -2.59
N ALA A 30 -17.16 -3.68 -3.41
CA ALA A 30 -16.63 -3.93 -4.74
C ALA A 30 -16.68 -2.70 -5.65
N HIS A 31 -17.72 -1.87 -5.55
CA HIS A 31 -17.85 -0.66 -6.36
C HIS A 31 -16.75 0.35 -6.03
N LEU A 32 -16.55 0.63 -4.74
CA LEU A 32 -15.50 1.56 -4.30
C LEU A 32 -14.09 1.07 -4.70
N ILE A 33 -13.82 -0.24 -4.56
CA ILE A 33 -12.52 -0.80 -4.93
C ILE A 33 -12.33 -0.77 -6.45
N HIS A 34 -13.39 -1.00 -7.22
CA HIS A 34 -13.35 -0.84 -8.67
C HIS A 34 -13.02 0.60 -9.09
N ASP A 35 -13.64 1.60 -8.47
CA ASP A 35 -13.35 3.02 -8.74
C ASP A 35 -11.87 3.37 -8.42
N ILE A 36 -11.36 2.84 -7.29
CA ILE A 36 -9.95 3.02 -6.92
C ILE A 36 -9.02 2.34 -7.94
N GLU A 37 -9.36 1.13 -8.37
CA GLU A 37 -8.59 0.41 -9.39
C GLU A 37 -8.53 1.18 -10.72
N GLN A 38 -9.66 1.75 -11.16
CA GLN A 38 -9.69 2.57 -12.37
C GLN A 38 -8.81 3.82 -12.24
N GLU A 39 -8.89 4.55 -11.13
CA GLU A 39 -8.03 5.71 -10.90
C GLU A 39 -6.54 5.32 -10.89
N MET A 40 -6.18 4.19 -10.27
CA MET A 40 -4.80 3.68 -10.29
C MET A 40 -4.35 3.32 -11.72
N ARG A 41 -5.22 2.70 -12.53
CA ARG A 41 -4.91 2.39 -13.94
C ARG A 41 -4.70 3.66 -14.77
N GLU A 42 -5.52 4.68 -14.54
CA GLU A 42 -5.34 5.99 -15.19
C GLU A 42 -4.02 6.66 -14.78
N MET A 43 -3.63 6.56 -13.50
CA MET A 43 -2.33 7.07 -13.03
C MET A 43 -1.17 6.37 -13.73
N ILE A 44 -1.26 5.05 -13.93
CA ILE A 44 -0.23 4.28 -14.66
C ILE A 44 -0.22 4.66 -16.14
N ALA A 45 -1.38 4.75 -16.79
CA ALA A 45 -1.50 5.11 -18.21
C ALA A 45 -0.97 6.51 -18.48
N ASN A 46 -1.23 7.45 -17.57
CA ASN A 46 -0.74 8.84 -17.67
C ASN A 46 0.72 9.01 -17.23
N ASN A 47 1.36 7.95 -16.79
CA ASN A 47 2.75 7.93 -16.35
C ASN A 47 3.09 9.06 -15.37
N ILE A 48 2.41 9.09 -14.23
CA ILE A 48 2.60 10.13 -13.21
C ILE A 48 3.99 10.01 -12.58
N PRO A 49 4.79 11.10 -12.53
CA PRO A 49 6.08 11.07 -11.88
C PRO A 49 5.94 10.91 -10.36
N ILE A 50 6.86 10.14 -9.78
CA ILE A 50 7.04 10.01 -8.32
C ILE A 50 8.32 10.76 -7.97
N VAL A 51 8.17 11.97 -7.43
CA VAL A 51 9.29 12.88 -7.26
C VAL A 51 9.81 12.83 -5.83
N LYS A 52 11.13 12.66 -5.71
CA LYS A 52 11.84 12.72 -4.42
C LYS A 52 12.20 14.15 -4.07
N HIS A 53 11.88 14.54 -2.85
CA HIS A 53 12.25 15.84 -2.27
C HIS A 53 13.05 15.61 -0.98
N SER A 54 14.01 16.48 -0.73
CA SER A 54 14.71 16.55 0.56
C SER A 54 14.29 17.86 1.25
N ILE A 55 13.61 17.74 2.38
CA ILE A 55 13.08 18.89 3.13
C ILE A 55 13.53 18.83 4.60
N PRO A 56 13.55 19.96 5.32
CA PRO A 56 13.83 19.98 6.75
C PRO A 56 12.86 19.07 7.53
N ARG A 57 13.37 18.37 8.54
CA ARG A 57 12.57 17.46 9.38
C ARG A 57 11.31 18.11 9.93
N GLN A 58 11.40 19.34 10.40
CA GLN A 58 10.25 20.07 10.96
C GLN A 58 9.17 20.30 9.89
N GLU A 59 9.56 20.69 8.70
CA GLU A 59 8.66 20.86 7.55
C GLU A 59 7.99 19.54 7.15
N ALA A 60 8.73 18.43 7.17
CA ALA A 60 8.16 17.11 6.92
C ALA A 60 7.11 16.72 7.96
N ILE A 61 7.36 16.98 9.25
CA ILE A 61 6.40 16.72 10.34
C ILE A 61 5.09 17.51 10.09
N GLU A 62 5.19 18.81 9.82
CA GLU A 62 4.04 19.68 9.56
C GLU A 62 3.28 19.25 8.31
N LEU A 63 3.98 18.87 7.24
CA LEU A 63 3.38 18.36 6.01
C LEU A 63 2.53 17.10 6.27
N PHE A 64 3.06 16.12 7.00
CA PHE A 64 2.33 14.89 7.29
C PHE A 64 1.20 15.09 8.29
N GLN A 65 1.34 16.01 9.23
CA GLN A 65 0.24 16.41 10.12
C GLN A 65 -0.91 17.05 9.34
N ALA A 66 -0.61 17.97 8.42
CA ALA A 66 -1.60 18.64 7.57
C ALA A 66 -2.35 17.65 6.65
N HIS A 67 -1.72 16.51 6.29
CA HIS A 67 -2.34 15.44 5.54
C HIS A 67 -3.00 14.36 6.42
N GLY A 68 -3.14 14.59 7.73
CA GLY A 68 -3.75 13.63 8.66
C GLY A 68 -2.92 12.39 8.97
N LYS A 69 -1.67 12.34 8.52
CA LYS A 69 -0.75 11.19 8.68
C LYS A 69 0.05 11.28 9.99
N ARG A 70 -0.64 11.31 11.12
CA ARG A 70 -0.01 11.52 12.44
C ARG A 70 1.04 10.47 12.78
N GLY A 71 0.83 9.20 12.41
CA GLY A 71 1.79 8.12 12.64
C GLY A 71 3.11 8.36 11.90
N LYS A 72 3.06 8.83 10.64
CA LYS A 72 4.26 9.19 9.87
C LYS A 72 4.95 10.43 10.43
N ALA A 73 4.20 11.44 10.84
CA ALA A 73 4.76 12.62 11.50
C ALA A 73 5.52 12.24 12.79
N ALA A 74 4.95 11.36 13.62
CA ALA A 74 5.60 10.87 14.83
C ALA A 74 6.86 10.04 14.51
N LEU A 75 6.81 9.19 13.49
CA LEU A 75 7.99 8.45 13.02
C LEU A 75 9.11 9.41 12.60
N ILE A 76 8.80 10.40 11.77
CA ILE A 76 9.78 11.37 11.28
C ILE A 76 10.38 12.18 12.43
N ALA A 77 9.56 12.55 13.44
CA ALA A 77 10.03 13.26 14.63
C ALA A 77 11.07 12.45 15.42
N SER A 78 11.00 11.12 15.41
CA SER A 78 11.94 10.23 16.08
C SER A 78 13.27 10.01 15.31
N LEU A 79 13.34 10.42 14.04
CA LEU A 79 14.54 10.23 13.24
C LEU A 79 15.65 11.21 13.63
N PRO A 80 16.92 10.78 13.63
CA PRO A 80 18.04 11.65 13.99
C PRO A 80 18.44 12.64 12.88
N HIS A 81 17.86 12.52 11.69
CA HIS A 81 18.24 13.30 10.52
C HIS A 81 17.59 14.69 10.53
N SER A 82 18.35 15.71 10.19
CA SER A 82 17.85 17.09 10.03
C SER A 82 17.09 17.30 8.73
N MET A 83 17.44 16.53 7.69
CA MET A 83 16.78 16.52 6.39
C MET A 83 16.10 15.16 6.16
N ILE A 84 14.89 15.20 5.63
CA ILE A 84 14.06 14.02 5.37
C ILE A 84 13.78 13.92 3.87
N SER A 85 14.01 12.74 3.29
CA SER A 85 13.60 12.45 1.94
C SER A 85 12.13 12.01 1.92
N ILE A 86 11.31 12.77 1.24
CA ILE A 86 9.89 12.43 0.99
C ILE A 86 9.68 12.21 -0.50
N TYR A 87 8.59 11.52 -0.83
CA TYR A 87 8.16 11.30 -2.21
C TYR A 87 6.78 11.90 -2.42
N THR A 88 6.54 12.46 -3.59
CA THR A 88 5.23 12.95 -3.98
C THR A 88 4.78 12.32 -5.29
N CYS A 89 3.55 11.82 -5.31
CA CYS A 89 2.86 11.39 -6.52
C CYS A 89 1.62 12.29 -6.67
N ARG A 90 1.58 13.10 -7.73
CA ARG A 90 0.65 14.25 -7.80
C ARG A 90 0.84 15.15 -6.54
N ASN A 91 -0.24 15.39 -5.80
CA ASN A 91 -0.22 16.18 -4.56
C ASN A 91 -0.20 15.30 -3.29
N TYR A 92 0.10 14.02 -3.43
CA TYR A 92 0.07 13.09 -2.31
C TYR A 92 1.50 12.80 -1.83
N PRO A 93 1.88 13.31 -0.64
CA PRO A 93 3.20 13.04 -0.06
C PRO A 93 3.24 11.70 0.65
N ASP A 94 4.36 11.01 0.54
CA ASP A 94 4.65 9.84 1.34
C ASP A 94 6.11 9.79 1.78
N TYR A 95 6.36 9.03 2.85
CA TYR A 95 7.69 8.72 3.37
C TYR A 95 7.92 7.22 3.31
N LEU A 96 9.00 6.83 2.68
CA LEU A 96 9.47 5.46 2.63
C LEU A 96 10.97 5.42 2.91
N TYR A 97 11.37 4.47 3.75
CA TYR A 97 12.80 4.18 3.92
C TYR A 97 13.29 3.36 2.73
N GLY A 98 14.04 3.98 1.85
CA GLY A 98 14.57 3.36 0.63
C GLY A 98 14.21 4.12 -0.65
N ALA A 99 14.38 3.45 -1.79
CA ALA A 99 14.06 4.01 -3.09
C ALA A 99 12.64 3.65 -3.52
N MET A 100 11.94 4.60 -4.13
CA MET A 100 10.69 4.37 -4.85
C MET A 100 10.93 4.38 -6.36
N LEU A 101 9.98 3.82 -7.09
CA LEU A 101 9.95 3.95 -8.55
C LEU A 101 9.86 5.43 -8.94
N PRO A 102 10.54 5.86 -10.02
CA PRO A 102 10.50 7.27 -10.44
C PRO A 102 9.19 7.67 -11.12
N GLU A 103 8.39 6.70 -11.57
CA GLU A 103 7.14 6.96 -12.29
C GLU A 103 6.18 5.78 -12.20
N THR A 104 4.89 6.06 -12.30
CA THR A 104 3.83 5.05 -12.11
C THR A 104 3.77 4.00 -13.21
N LYS A 105 4.20 4.29 -14.42
CA LYS A 105 4.21 3.33 -15.53
C LYS A 105 5.01 2.07 -15.22
N LEU A 106 6.04 2.18 -14.38
CA LEU A 106 6.89 1.05 -13.97
C LEU A 106 6.20 0.09 -13.00
N LEU A 107 5.03 0.44 -12.44
CA LEU A 107 4.24 -0.47 -11.62
C LEU A 107 3.69 -1.66 -12.42
N GLY A 108 3.53 -1.49 -13.73
CA GLY A 108 3.05 -2.55 -14.60
C GLY A 108 1.60 -2.95 -14.35
N GLN A 109 1.35 -4.25 -14.31
CA GLN A 109 0.02 -4.81 -14.08
C GLN A 109 -0.25 -5.05 -12.60
N PHE A 110 -1.49 -4.85 -12.19
CA PHE A 110 -1.98 -5.15 -10.84
C PHE A 110 -3.48 -5.45 -10.89
N ALA A 111 -4.00 -6.03 -9.81
CA ALA A 111 -5.43 -6.16 -9.55
C ALA A 111 -5.73 -5.88 -8.08
N LEU A 112 -6.95 -5.40 -7.82
CA LEU A 112 -7.46 -5.17 -6.48
C LEU A 112 -8.64 -6.10 -6.21
N ASP A 113 -8.60 -6.82 -5.10
CA ASP A 113 -9.72 -7.62 -4.62
C ASP A 113 -10.24 -7.08 -3.31
N VAL A 114 -11.57 -7.05 -3.20
CA VAL A 114 -12.24 -6.65 -1.95
C VAL A 114 -12.12 -7.77 -0.94
N GLU A 115 -11.68 -7.40 0.24
CA GLU A 115 -11.52 -8.36 1.32
C GLU A 115 -11.95 -7.76 2.66
N GLN A 116 -13.07 -8.27 3.20
CA GLN A 116 -13.64 -7.86 4.48
C GLN A 116 -13.58 -6.33 4.75
N SER A 117 -12.56 -5.87 5.47
CA SER A 117 -12.36 -4.46 5.83
C SER A 117 -11.23 -3.78 5.03
N GLY A 118 -10.83 -4.38 3.88
CA GLY A 118 -9.70 -3.87 3.13
C GLY A 118 -9.65 -4.33 1.69
N VAL A 119 -8.45 -4.29 1.16
CA VAL A 119 -8.13 -4.64 -0.22
C VAL A 119 -6.87 -5.49 -0.28
N LEU A 120 -6.90 -6.52 -1.10
CA LEU A 120 -5.72 -7.27 -1.49
C LEU A 120 -5.19 -6.72 -2.81
N ILE A 121 -3.97 -6.18 -2.80
CA ILE A 121 -3.27 -5.72 -4.00
C ILE A 121 -2.44 -6.87 -4.53
N ARG A 122 -2.75 -7.32 -5.74
CA ARG A 122 -2.01 -8.37 -6.44
C ARG A 122 -1.15 -7.78 -7.54
N THR A 123 0.09 -8.26 -7.63
CA THR A 123 1.01 -7.95 -8.72
C THR A 123 1.39 -9.20 -9.46
N PRO A 124 1.81 -9.13 -10.75
CA PRO A 124 2.27 -10.31 -11.50
C PRO A 124 3.43 -10.99 -10.79
N ASP A 125 3.42 -12.32 -10.79
CA ASP A 125 4.50 -13.15 -10.28
C ASP A 125 5.33 -13.67 -11.47
N GLU A 126 6.65 -13.77 -11.31
CA GLU A 126 7.54 -14.38 -12.29
C GLU A 126 7.16 -15.83 -12.61
N MET A 127 6.61 -16.56 -11.62
CA MET A 127 6.17 -17.95 -11.79
C MET A 127 4.90 -18.11 -12.65
N THR A 128 4.19 -17.03 -12.94
CA THR A 128 2.95 -17.04 -13.72
C THR A 128 3.08 -16.35 -15.07
N ASP A 129 4.30 -16.18 -15.58
CA ASP A 129 4.59 -15.44 -16.83
C ASP A 129 3.93 -14.04 -16.88
N GLY A 130 3.91 -13.34 -15.77
CA GLY A 130 3.29 -12.04 -15.65
C GLY A 130 1.75 -12.05 -15.60
N LYS A 131 1.12 -13.22 -15.46
CA LYS A 131 -0.31 -13.34 -15.24
C LYS A 131 -0.64 -13.41 -13.75
N ILE A 132 -1.71 -12.74 -13.35
CA ILE A 132 -2.21 -12.79 -11.98
C ILE A 132 -3.04 -14.06 -11.81
N SER A 133 -2.60 -14.96 -10.92
CA SER A 133 -3.35 -16.16 -10.60
C SER A 133 -4.46 -15.87 -9.59
N VAL A 134 -5.70 -15.97 -10.03
CA VAL A 134 -6.89 -15.74 -9.19
C VAL A 134 -7.03 -16.83 -8.13
N ASP A 135 -6.75 -18.09 -8.50
CA ASP A 135 -6.95 -19.25 -7.62
C ASP A 135 -5.97 -19.25 -6.44
N MET A 136 -4.71 -18.88 -6.68
CA MET A 136 -3.70 -18.75 -5.61
C MET A 136 -4.08 -17.70 -4.59
N VAL A 137 -4.79 -16.64 -5.00
CA VAL A 137 -5.22 -15.57 -4.11
C VAL A 137 -6.43 -15.96 -3.30
N ALA A 138 -7.41 -16.64 -3.91
CA ALA A 138 -8.59 -17.15 -3.22
C ALA A 138 -8.18 -18.12 -2.10
N ASP A 139 -7.27 -19.05 -2.39
CA ASP A 139 -6.76 -20.01 -1.40
C ASP A 139 -5.93 -19.35 -0.29
N ALA A 140 -5.07 -18.42 -0.65
CA ALA A 140 -4.27 -17.68 0.33
C ALA A 140 -5.14 -16.82 1.24
N PHE A 141 -6.18 -16.21 0.67
CA PHE A 141 -7.08 -15.36 1.41
C PHE A 141 -7.97 -16.18 2.34
N ALA A 142 -8.57 -17.28 1.87
CA ALA A 142 -9.29 -18.22 2.71
C ALA A 142 -8.42 -18.75 3.87
N SER A 143 -7.12 -18.96 3.61
CA SER A 143 -6.15 -19.39 4.61
C SER A 143 -5.76 -18.27 5.60
N ALA A 144 -5.72 -17.02 5.15
CA ALA A 144 -5.33 -15.87 5.97
C ALA A 144 -6.49 -15.30 6.80
N THR A 145 -7.72 -15.36 6.30
CA THR A 145 -8.91 -14.80 6.95
C THR A 145 -9.81 -15.83 7.61
N GLY A 146 -9.72 -17.10 7.18
CA GLY A 146 -10.40 -18.21 7.82
C GLY A 146 -9.75 -18.57 9.15
N GLU A 147 -10.23 -18.01 10.26
CA GLU A 147 -9.77 -18.24 11.62
C GLU A 147 -8.36 -17.70 11.91
N GLY A 148 -8.27 -16.58 12.60
CA GLY A 148 -7.03 -15.85 12.95
C GLY A 148 -5.89 -16.63 13.64
N GLY A 149 -6.07 -17.95 13.87
CA GLY A 149 -5.02 -18.84 14.38
C GLY A 149 -4.08 -19.41 13.31
N LYS A 150 -4.55 -19.53 12.04
CA LYS A 150 -3.73 -20.13 10.98
C LYS A 150 -2.70 -19.18 10.39
N PHE A 151 -2.99 -17.88 10.42
CA PHE A 151 -2.08 -16.85 9.90
C PHE A 151 -0.82 -16.68 10.75
N HIS A 152 -0.95 -16.71 12.08
CA HIS A 152 0.21 -16.66 12.99
C HIS A 152 1.17 -17.82 12.75
N GLY A 153 0.64 -19.01 12.48
CA GLY A 153 1.44 -20.20 12.14
C GLY A 153 2.17 -20.12 10.79
N MET A 154 1.64 -19.36 9.82
CA MET A 154 2.32 -19.15 8.53
C MET A 154 3.50 -18.17 8.64
N LEU A 155 3.35 -17.08 9.40
CA LEU A 155 4.44 -16.13 9.65
C LEU A 155 5.59 -16.78 10.44
N GLU A 156 5.27 -17.62 11.43
CA GLU A 156 6.30 -18.36 12.17
C GLU A 156 7.05 -19.38 11.32
N LYS A 157 6.40 -20.02 10.34
CA LYS A 157 7.05 -20.94 9.40
C LYS A 157 7.97 -20.23 8.40
N GLN A 158 7.61 -19.02 7.96
CA GLN A 158 8.47 -18.22 7.09
C GLN A 158 9.68 -17.64 7.82
N SER A 159 9.53 -17.29 9.10
CA SER A 159 10.66 -16.78 9.91
C SER A 159 11.65 -17.87 10.35
N LYS A 160 11.23 -19.14 10.37
CA LYS A 160 12.09 -20.29 10.72
C LYS A 160 12.71 -20.98 9.50
N GLY A 161 12.37 -20.56 8.30
CA GLY A 161 12.88 -21.11 7.03
C GLY A 161 14.00 -20.30 6.38
N MET A 162 14.54 -19.31 7.09
CA MET A 162 15.75 -18.59 6.68
C MET A 162 16.93 -18.95 7.55
#